data_e841c28fb45ff802c5dbc179b4e6cd12
#
_entry.id   e841c28fb45ff802c5dbc179b4e6cd12
#
_cell.length_a   1.000
_cell.length_b   1.000
_cell.length_c   1.000
_cell.angle_alpha   90.00
_cell.angle_beta   90.00
_cell.angle_gamma   90.00
#
_symmetry.space_group_name_H-M   'P 1'
#
loop_
_entity.id
_entity.type
_entity.pdbx_description
1 polymer ?
#
loop_
_entity_poly.entity_id
_entity_poly.type
_entity_poly.pdbx_seq_one_letter_code
_entity_poly.pdbx_strand_id
1 'polypeptide(L)'
;MRAVGSEKQAVRDTAAWADTVVLAVPFGAIDEVVRTAGDALAGKTVVDVTNALDDKMNLALGYTTSGAEELQKKLPGARVVKAFNTVFAQHMDSGHLDGEPLTAFAAGDDAAAKAEVLALEREIGFDAVDAGPLRNARLLEPLGYLNIQLGYGLKMGTDSGFRLMHH
;
A
#
# COMPACT_ATOMS: atom_id res chain seq x y z
N MET A 1 3.64 -17.62 -0.86
CA MET A 1 3.03 -16.53 -1.65
C MET A 1 2.65 -17.05 -3.04
N ARG A 2 1.39 -17.05 -3.46
CA ARG A 2 1.00 -17.39 -4.84
C ARG A 2 0.99 -16.13 -5.67
N ALA A 3 1.75 -16.12 -6.77
CA ALA A 3 1.66 -15.06 -7.75
C ALA A 3 0.28 -15.12 -8.43
N VAL A 4 -0.44 -14.00 -8.46
CA VAL A 4 -1.72 -13.90 -9.15
C VAL A 4 -1.39 -13.65 -10.62
N GLY A 5 -1.66 -14.67 -11.47
CA GLY A 5 -1.65 -14.49 -12.92
C GLY A 5 -2.81 -13.60 -13.38
N SER A 6 -2.80 -13.20 -14.65
CA SER A 6 -3.81 -12.34 -15.29
C SER A 6 -5.21 -12.97 -15.44
N GLU A 7 -5.43 -14.19 -14.97
CA GLU A 7 -6.70 -14.90 -15.09
C GLU A 7 -7.61 -14.56 -13.90
N LYS A 8 -8.83 -14.13 -14.21
CA LYS A 8 -9.84 -13.73 -13.20
C LYS A 8 -10.11 -14.79 -12.14
N GLN A 9 -10.10 -16.07 -12.54
CA GLN A 9 -10.30 -17.17 -11.59
C GLN A 9 -9.14 -17.27 -10.60
N ALA A 10 -7.90 -17.11 -11.06
CA ALA A 10 -6.72 -17.15 -10.19
C ALA A 10 -6.72 -16.00 -9.17
N VAL A 11 -7.18 -14.81 -9.55
CA VAL A 11 -7.34 -13.66 -8.63
C VAL A 11 -8.33 -14.00 -7.52
N ARG A 12 -9.51 -14.53 -7.87
CA ARG A 12 -10.55 -14.91 -6.90
C ARG A 12 -10.09 -16.04 -5.98
N ASP A 13 -9.49 -17.08 -6.53
CA ASP A 13 -9.01 -18.24 -5.77
C ASP A 13 -7.91 -17.83 -4.78
N THR A 14 -6.99 -16.98 -5.22
CA THR A 14 -5.92 -16.45 -4.35
C THR A 14 -6.49 -15.57 -3.24
N ALA A 15 -7.44 -14.69 -3.56
CA ALA A 15 -8.11 -13.85 -2.57
C ALA A 15 -8.91 -14.71 -1.56
N ALA A 16 -9.57 -15.77 -2.02
CA ALA A 16 -10.32 -16.68 -1.15
C ALA A 16 -9.40 -17.47 -0.19
N TRP A 17 -8.22 -17.86 -0.66
CA TRP A 17 -7.25 -18.64 0.10
C TRP A 17 -6.50 -17.83 1.17
N ALA A 18 -6.19 -16.57 0.90
CA ALA A 18 -5.36 -15.74 1.78
C ALA A 18 -6.18 -15.13 2.93
N ASP A 19 -5.59 -14.95 4.10
CA ASP A 19 -6.14 -14.16 5.21
C ASP A 19 -5.85 -12.67 5.03
N THR A 20 -4.67 -12.35 4.53
CA THR A 20 -4.22 -11.00 4.18
C THR A 20 -3.89 -10.92 2.69
N VAL A 21 -4.43 -9.93 2.02
CA VAL A 21 -4.26 -9.71 0.57
C VAL A 21 -3.56 -8.38 0.32
N VAL A 22 -2.43 -8.42 -0.38
CA VAL A 22 -1.71 -7.21 -0.80
C VAL A 22 -2.10 -6.85 -2.22
N LEU A 23 -2.62 -5.64 -2.42
CA LEU A 23 -2.98 -5.08 -3.73
C LEU A 23 -1.78 -4.33 -4.32
N ALA A 24 -0.89 -5.07 -4.98
CA ALA A 24 0.29 -4.56 -5.67
C ALA A 24 0.05 -4.51 -7.19
N VAL A 25 -0.92 -3.72 -7.61
CA VAL A 25 -1.34 -3.54 -9.01
C VAL A 25 -1.34 -2.04 -9.35
N PRO A 26 -1.28 -1.63 -10.61
CA PRO A 26 -1.50 -0.23 -10.99
C PRO A 26 -2.84 0.28 -10.47
N PHE A 27 -2.89 1.54 -10.03
CA PHE A 27 -4.11 2.12 -9.45
C PHE A 27 -5.34 1.97 -10.36
N GLY A 28 -5.19 2.18 -11.66
CA GLY A 28 -6.26 2.00 -12.65
C GLY A 28 -6.81 0.57 -12.76
N ALA A 29 -6.09 -0.45 -12.24
CA ALA A 29 -6.55 -1.84 -12.25
C ALA A 29 -7.38 -2.23 -11.00
N ILE A 30 -7.44 -1.36 -9.99
CA ILE A 30 -8.14 -1.63 -8.71
C ILE A 30 -9.60 -2.01 -8.94
N ASP A 31 -10.32 -1.30 -9.81
CA ASP A 31 -11.74 -1.58 -10.07
C ASP A 31 -11.98 -2.97 -10.67
N GLU A 32 -11.05 -3.45 -11.50
CA GLU A 32 -11.14 -4.81 -12.03
C GLU A 32 -10.87 -5.86 -10.97
N VAL A 33 -9.89 -5.64 -10.10
CA VAL A 33 -9.58 -6.54 -8.97
C VAL A 33 -10.77 -6.61 -8.02
N VAL A 34 -11.34 -5.48 -7.63
CA VAL A 34 -12.54 -5.42 -6.76
C VAL A 34 -13.72 -6.15 -7.38
N ARG A 35 -14.01 -5.93 -8.67
CA ARG A 35 -15.09 -6.62 -9.37
C ARG A 35 -14.88 -8.14 -9.44
N THR A 36 -13.61 -8.57 -9.55
CA THR A 36 -13.26 -9.99 -9.71
C THR A 36 -13.24 -10.73 -8.38
N ALA A 37 -12.72 -10.12 -7.33
CA ALA A 37 -12.43 -10.77 -6.05
C ALA A 37 -13.24 -10.20 -4.88
N GLY A 38 -14.10 -9.17 -5.09
CA GLY A 38 -14.70 -8.38 -4.03
C GLY A 38 -15.31 -9.19 -2.89
N ASP A 39 -16.17 -10.17 -3.17
CA ASP A 39 -16.79 -11.02 -2.15
C ASP A 39 -15.76 -11.87 -1.39
N ALA A 40 -14.69 -12.31 -2.07
CA ALA A 40 -13.63 -13.10 -1.47
C ALA A 40 -12.73 -12.27 -0.52
N LEU A 41 -12.81 -10.94 -0.57
CA LEU A 41 -12.07 -10.03 0.29
C LEU A 41 -12.84 -9.67 1.58
N ALA A 42 -14.11 -10.06 1.69
CA ALA A 42 -14.91 -9.76 2.89
C ALA A 42 -14.30 -10.40 4.15
N GLY A 43 -14.18 -9.61 5.23
CA GLY A 43 -13.59 -10.03 6.50
C GLY A 43 -12.07 -10.13 6.52
N LYS A 44 -11.39 -9.84 5.40
CA LYS A 44 -9.93 -9.95 5.28
C LYS A 44 -9.22 -8.62 5.49
N THR A 45 -7.95 -8.70 5.87
CA THR A 45 -7.04 -7.55 5.81
C THR A 45 -6.62 -7.33 4.36
N VAL A 46 -6.87 -6.13 3.83
CA VAL A 46 -6.49 -5.73 2.48
C VAL A 46 -5.46 -4.61 2.56
N VAL A 47 -4.22 -4.92 2.21
CA VAL A 47 -3.12 -3.96 2.20
C VAL A 47 -3.07 -3.26 0.85
N ASP A 48 -3.34 -1.97 0.84
CA ASP A 48 -3.24 -1.12 -0.34
C ASP A 48 -1.86 -0.48 -0.41
N VAL A 49 -1.03 -0.94 -1.35
CA VAL A 49 0.31 -0.38 -1.58
C VAL A 49 0.36 0.55 -2.79
N THR A 50 -0.79 0.86 -3.40
CA THR A 50 -0.86 1.65 -4.62
C THR A 50 -0.61 3.13 -4.35
N ASN A 51 -0.19 3.86 -5.38
CA ASN A 51 -0.26 5.31 -5.42
C ASN A 51 -1.35 5.71 -6.42
N ALA A 52 -2.26 6.60 -6.01
CA ALA A 52 -3.37 7.06 -6.83
C ALA A 52 -2.88 8.01 -7.92
N LEU A 53 -2.23 7.46 -8.96
CA LEU A 53 -1.69 8.20 -10.09
C LEU A 53 -2.57 8.04 -11.32
N ASP A 54 -2.68 9.11 -12.10
CA ASP A 54 -3.31 9.09 -13.43
C ASP A 54 -2.36 8.54 -14.51
N ASP A 55 -2.84 8.40 -15.74
CA ASP A 55 -2.07 7.91 -16.89
C ASP A 55 -0.88 8.81 -17.26
N LYS A 56 -0.84 10.04 -16.74
CA LYS A 56 0.26 11.00 -16.92
C LYS A 56 1.22 11.03 -15.73
N MET A 57 1.05 10.08 -14.80
CA MET A 57 1.84 9.99 -13.57
C MET A 57 1.67 11.20 -12.64
N ASN A 58 0.52 11.88 -12.68
CA ASN A 58 0.16 12.89 -11.69
C ASN A 58 -0.70 12.26 -10.59
N LEU A 59 -0.74 12.90 -9.43
CA LEU A 59 -1.62 12.50 -8.36
C LEU A 59 -3.08 12.70 -8.78
N ALA A 60 -3.83 11.60 -8.95
CA ALA A 60 -5.23 11.60 -9.36
C ALA A 60 -6.18 11.92 -8.21
N LEU A 61 -5.82 11.52 -7.00
CA LEU A 61 -6.56 11.75 -5.75
C LEU A 61 -5.60 12.28 -4.68
N GLY A 62 -6.12 13.07 -3.76
CA GLY A 62 -5.32 13.56 -2.63
C GLY A 62 -6.03 14.64 -1.82
N TYR A 63 -5.57 14.86 -0.60
CA TYR A 63 -6.00 15.86 0.36
C TYR A 63 -7.46 15.76 0.85
N THR A 64 -8.46 15.64 -0.03
CA THR A 64 -9.89 15.52 0.33
C THR A 64 -10.37 14.08 0.41
N THR A 65 -9.70 13.18 -0.31
CA THR A 65 -9.87 11.71 -0.27
C THR A 65 -8.57 11.04 -0.65
N SER A 66 -8.51 9.72 -0.63
CA SER A 66 -7.35 8.91 -1.02
C SER A 66 -7.80 7.68 -1.79
N GLY A 67 -6.88 7.06 -2.53
CA GLY A 67 -7.13 5.77 -3.19
C GLY A 67 -7.56 4.70 -2.20
N ALA A 68 -6.94 4.65 -1.01
CA ALA A 68 -7.29 3.70 0.04
C ALA A 68 -8.71 3.91 0.60
N GLU A 69 -9.15 5.16 0.78
CA GLU A 69 -10.52 5.45 1.20
C GLU A 69 -11.55 5.08 0.11
N GLU A 70 -11.23 5.33 -1.16
CA GLU A 70 -12.11 4.92 -2.27
C GLU A 70 -12.16 3.38 -2.38
N LEU A 71 -11.04 2.69 -2.14
CA LEU A 71 -11.01 1.23 -2.05
C LEU A 71 -11.88 0.71 -0.89
N GLN A 72 -11.79 1.31 0.29
CA GLN A 72 -12.61 0.92 1.45
C GLN A 72 -14.11 1.08 1.18
N LYS A 73 -14.52 2.12 0.46
CA LYS A 73 -15.92 2.31 0.03
C LYS A 73 -16.40 1.20 -0.90
N LYS A 74 -15.50 0.71 -1.78
CA LYS A 74 -15.79 -0.38 -2.72
C LYS A 74 -15.78 -1.76 -2.04
N LEU A 75 -15.09 -1.88 -0.93
CA LEU A 75 -14.93 -3.11 -0.13
C LEU A 75 -15.40 -2.88 1.32
N PRO A 76 -16.68 -2.60 1.58
CA PRO A 76 -17.16 -2.25 2.92
C PRO A 76 -17.01 -3.38 3.93
N GLY A 77 -16.90 -4.63 3.47
CA GLY A 77 -16.67 -5.79 4.32
C GLY A 77 -15.21 -6.14 4.58
N ALA A 78 -14.26 -5.48 3.93
CA ALA A 78 -12.82 -5.68 4.14
C ALA A 78 -12.25 -4.67 5.15
N ARG A 79 -11.08 -4.97 5.69
CA ARG A 79 -10.32 -4.10 6.57
C ARG A 79 -9.13 -3.54 5.79
N VAL A 80 -9.31 -2.37 5.17
CA VAL A 80 -8.27 -1.75 4.34
C VAL A 80 -7.21 -1.09 5.21
N VAL A 81 -5.95 -1.38 4.90
CA VAL A 81 -4.77 -0.72 5.48
C VAL A 81 -3.91 -0.18 4.35
N LYS A 82 -3.66 1.12 4.34
CA LYS A 82 -2.68 1.77 3.47
C LYS A 82 -1.30 1.57 4.02
N ALA A 83 -0.39 0.96 3.23
CA ALA A 83 0.99 0.71 3.68
C ALA A 83 1.96 0.61 2.49
N PHE A 84 3.26 0.71 2.76
CA PHE A 84 4.36 0.52 1.80
C PHE A 84 4.42 1.48 0.60
N ASN A 85 3.41 2.29 0.35
CA ASN A 85 3.33 3.16 -0.84
C ASN A 85 4.41 4.26 -0.90
N THR A 86 5.09 4.52 0.22
CA THR A 86 6.15 5.53 0.33
C THR A 86 7.56 4.94 0.12
N VAL A 87 7.66 3.63 -0.17
CA VAL A 87 8.92 2.91 -0.34
C VAL A 87 9.04 2.40 -1.78
N PHE A 88 10.24 2.51 -2.37
CA PHE A 88 10.51 1.91 -3.67
C PHE A 88 10.62 0.39 -3.59
N ALA A 89 10.18 -0.30 -4.64
CA ALA A 89 10.05 -1.75 -4.69
C ALA A 89 11.34 -2.52 -4.39
N GLN A 90 12.50 -1.98 -4.76
CA GLN A 90 13.80 -2.61 -4.53
C GLN A 90 14.20 -2.70 -3.04
N HIS A 91 13.55 -1.95 -2.17
CA HIS A 91 13.81 -1.99 -0.72
C HIS A 91 12.82 -2.88 0.05
N MET A 92 11.88 -3.55 -0.67
CA MET A 92 10.87 -4.40 -0.05
C MET A 92 11.39 -5.75 0.45
N ASP A 93 12.59 -6.14 0.08
CA ASP A 93 13.19 -7.40 0.51
C ASP A 93 13.94 -7.29 1.85
N SER A 94 14.40 -6.08 2.21
CA SER A 94 15.22 -5.87 3.41
C SER A 94 14.72 -4.74 4.32
N GLY A 95 13.92 -3.81 3.81
CA GLY A 95 13.51 -2.62 4.54
C GLY A 95 14.63 -1.60 4.78
N HIS A 96 15.82 -1.78 4.18
CA HIS A 96 17.01 -0.98 4.47
C HIS A 96 17.56 -0.29 3.23
N LEU A 97 18.26 0.81 3.47
CA LEU A 97 19.12 1.50 2.51
C LEU A 97 20.44 1.87 3.21
N ASP A 98 21.58 1.44 2.63
CA ASP A 98 22.93 1.66 3.20
C ASP A 98 23.07 1.21 4.68
N GLY A 99 22.38 0.12 5.04
CA GLY A 99 22.38 -0.45 6.39
C GLY A 99 21.46 0.23 7.39
N GLU A 100 20.76 1.30 6.99
CA GLU A 100 19.80 2.03 7.83
C GLU A 100 18.36 1.63 7.49
N PRO A 101 17.48 1.39 8.48
CA PRO A 101 16.09 1.07 8.22
C PRO A 101 15.35 2.26 7.61
N LEU A 102 14.62 2.00 6.54
CA LEU A 102 13.66 2.95 6.00
C LEU A 102 12.37 2.93 6.82
N THR A 103 11.69 4.06 6.90
CA THR A 103 10.38 4.12 7.56
C THR A 103 9.28 3.66 6.62
N ALA A 104 8.52 2.64 7.04
CA ALA A 104 7.24 2.28 6.45
C ALA A 104 6.09 2.80 7.32
N PHE A 105 5.05 3.32 6.68
CA PHE A 105 3.90 3.91 7.37
C PHE A 105 2.66 3.09 7.09
N ALA A 106 1.91 2.73 8.13
CA ALA A 106 0.62 2.06 8.00
C ALA A 106 -0.52 2.94 8.54
N ALA A 107 -1.58 3.14 7.73
CA ALA A 107 -2.81 3.83 8.12
C ALA A 107 -4.02 2.93 7.89
N GLY A 108 -4.89 2.80 8.90
CA GLY A 108 -6.08 1.94 8.84
C GLY A 108 -7.00 2.19 10.02
N ASP A 109 -8.30 1.93 9.83
CA ASP A 109 -9.31 2.15 10.86
C ASP A 109 -9.49 0.92 11.76
N ASP A 110 -9.27 -0.29 11.25
CA ASP A 110 -9.26 -1.51 12.04
C ASP A 110 -7.90 -1.68 12.74
N ALA A 111 -7.92 -1.63 14.08
CA ALA A 111 -6.71 -1.68 14.88
C ALA A 111 -5.97 -3.02 14.78
N ALA A 112 -6.69 -4.14 14.64
CA ALA A 112 -6.10 -5.47 14.55
C ALA A 112 -5.42 -5.67 13.18
N ALA A 113 -6.10 -5.29 12.08
CA ALA A 113 -5.55 -5.35 10.74
C ALA A 113 -4.31 -4.45 10.61
N LYS A 114 -4.36 -3.22 11.15
CA LYS A 114 -3.21 -2.33 11.14
C LYS A 114 -2.03 -2.88 11.96
N ALA A 115 -2.29 -3.46 13.14
CA ALA A 115 -1.24 -4.08 13.95
C ALA A 115 -0.57 -5.26 13.23
N GLU A 116 -1.33 -6.06 12.48
CA GLU A 116 -0.81 -7.15 11.63
C GLU A 116 0.14 -6.61 10.55
N VAL A 117 -0.25 -5.52 9.86
CA VAL A 117 0.58 -4.89 8.82
C VAL A 117 1.85 -4.28 9.41
N LEU A 118 1.76 -3.58 10.54
CA LEU A 118 2.92 -3.03 11.25
C LEU A 118 3.89 -4.14 11.71
N ALA A 119 3.37 -5.31 12.11
CA ALA A 119 4.21 -6.46 12.44
C ALA A 119 4.96 -6.98 11.21
N LEU A 120 4.27 -7.08 10.06
CA LEU A 120 4.88 -7.47 8.78
C LEU A 120 5.96 -6.48 8.34
N GLU A 121 5.72 -5.16 8.47
CA GLU A 121 6.73 -4.13 8.17
C GLU A 121 8.01 -4.34 9.00
N ARG A 122 7.86 -4.60 10.30
CA ARG A 122 9.02 -4.88 11.18
C ARG A 122 9.74 -6.18 10.84
N GLU A 123 8.98 -7.23 10.48
CA GLU A 123 9.54 -8.52 10.10
C GLU A 123 10.40 -8.42 8.82
N ILE A 124 10.00 -7.56 7.88
CA ILE A 124 10.79 -7.25 6.67
C ILE A 124 12.06 -6.47 7.04
N GLY A 125 12.04 -5.65 8.09
CA GLY A 125 13.18 -4.86 8.54
C GLY A 125 12.95 -3.35 8.52
N PHE A 126 11.74 -2.89 8.25
CA PHE A 126 11.40 -1.46 8.28
C PHE A 126 11.28 -0.92 9.71
N ASP A 127 11.54 0.38 9.86
CA ASP A 127 11.02 1.17 10.99
C ASP A 127 9.54 1.43 10.75
N ALA A 128 8.68 0.60 11.38
CA ALA A 128 7.25 0.59 11.16
C ALA A 128 6.53 1.63 12.02
N VAL A 129 5.84 2.57 11.39
CA VAL A 129 5.17 3.69 12.05
C VAL A 129 3.65 3.64 11.83
N ASP A 130 2.90 3.63 12.94
CA ASP A 130 1.44 3.81 12.90
C ASP A 130 1.11 5.25 12.48
N ALA A 131 0.64 5.41 11.25
CA ALA A 131 0.21 6.69 10.69
C ALA A 131 -1.24 7.06 11.05
N GLY A 132 -1.91 6.30 11.93
CA GLY A 132 -3.24 6.60 12.44
C GLY A 132 -4.38 6.03 11.59
N PRO A 133 -5.53 6.73 11.51
CA PRO A 133 -6.72 6.25 10.80
C PRO A 133 -6.51 6.23 9.27
N LEU A 134 -7.35 5.45 8.56
CA LEU A 134 -7.25 5.28 7.11
C LEU A 134 -7.28 6.62 6.35
N ARG A 135 -8.00 7.61 6.85
CA ARG A 135 -8.03 8.98 6.27
C ARG A 135 -6.63 9.59 6.11
N ASN A 136 -5.63 9.16 6.88
CA ASN A 136 -4.26 9.64 6.77
C ASN A 136 -3.53 9.12 5.52
N ALA A 137 -4.14 8.19 4.77
CA ALA A 137 -3.71 7.87 3.41
C ALA A 137 -3.70 9.10 2.49
N ARG A 138 -4.52 10.12 2.79
CA ARG A 138 -4.51 11.44 2.12
C ARG A 138 -3.16 12.18 2.26
N LEU A 139 -2.33 11.78 3.22
CA LEU A 139 -0.98 12.33 3.44
C LEU A 139 0.07 11.35 2.88
N LEU A 140 -0.15 10.04 3.06
CA LEU A 140 0.79 9.01 2.61
C LEU A 140 0.88 8.91 1.09
N GLU A 141 -0.24 9.07 0.36
CA GLU A 141 -0.22 9.03 -1.10
C GLU A 141 0.52 10.23 -1.72
N PRO A 142 0.31 11.49 -1.27
CA PRO A 142 1.16 12.61 -1.66
C PRO A 142 2.63 12.45 -1.27
N LEU A 143 2.94 11.85 -0.09
CA LEU A 143 4.31 11.56 0.31
C LEU A 143 4.96 10.52 -0.63
N GLY A 144 4.24 9.45 -0.96
CA GLY A 144 4.69 8.46 -1.95
C GLY A 144 4.89 9.09 -3.34
N TYR A 145 3.97 9.98 -3.73
CA TYR A 145 4.10 10.74 -4.98
C TYR A 145 5.34 11.63 -4.98
N LEU A 146 5.65 12.31 -3.87
CA LEU A 146 6.88 13.09 -3.75
C LEU A 146 8.11 12.18 -3.94
N ASN A 147 8.15 10.99 -3.32
CA ASN A 147 9.25 10.05 -3.51
C ASN A 147 9.41 9.66 -4.99
N ILE A 148 8.30 9.38 -5.68
CA ILE A 148 8.28 9.08 -7.12
C ILE A 148 8.84 10.26 -7.93
N GLN A 149 8.45 11.50 -7.61
CA GLN A 149 8.96 12.70 -8.29
C GLN A 149 10.47 12.91 -8.05
N LEU A 150 10.95 12.69 -6.83
CA LEU A 150 12.38 12.75 -6.51
C LEU A 150 13.16 11.70 -7.32
N GLY A 151 12.70 10.45 -7.29
CA GLY A 151 13.39 9.33 -7.93
C GLY A 151 13.40 9.43 -9.47
N TYR A 152 12.22 9.52 -10.06
CA TYR A 152 12.05 9.49 -11.53
C TYR A 152 12.00 10.87 -12.17
N GLY A 153 11.21 11.80 -11.63
CA GLY A 153 11.03 13.14 -12.20
C GLY A 153 12.30 13.98 -12.14
N LEU A 154 12.92 14.03 -10.98
CA LEU A 154 14.17 14.79 -10.74
C LEU A 154 15.44 13.94 -10.94
N LYS A 155 15.29 12.66 -11.34
CA LYS A 155 16.38 11.74 -11.67
C LYS A 155 17.39 11.51 -10.54
N MET A 156 16.93 11.57 -9.27
CA MET A 156 17.77 11.22 -8.13
C MET A 156 18.05 9.71 -8.03
N GLY A 157 17.30 8.90 -8.79
CA GLY A 157 17.34 7.45 -8.71
C GLY A 157 16.39 6.89 -7.63
N THR A 158 16.19 5.59 -7.68
CA THR A 158 15.29 4.89 -6.77
C THR A 158 15.98 4.28 -5.55
N ASP A 159 17.32 4.44 -5.43
CA ASP A 159 18.09 4.19 -4.22
C ASP A 159 17.93 5.36 -3.25
N SER A 160 16.69 5.56 -2.81
CA SER A 160 16.29 6.63 -1.90
C SER A 160 15.04 6.21 -1.12
N GLY A 161 14.81 6.85 0.03
CA GLY A 161 13.66 6.58 0.87
C GLY A 161 13.56 7.58 2.01
N PHE A 162 12.50 7.47 2.80
CA PHE A 162 12.28 8.32 3.95
C PHE A 162 12.68 7.62 5.24
N ARG A 163 13.22 8.40 6.16
CA ARG A 163 13.45 7.99 7.54
C ARG A 163 12.86 9.03 8.48
N LEU A 164 11.94 8.60 9.34
CA LEU A 164 11.40 9.40 10.43
C LEU A 164 12.34 9.27 11.64
N MET A 165 12.88 10.40 12.09
CA MET A 165 13.64 10.44 13.34
C MET A 165 12.72 10.96 14.45
N HIS A 166 12.60 10.17 15.52
CA HIS A 166 11.84 10.56 16.70
C HIS A 166 12.58 10.12 17.98
N HIS A 167 12.29 10.75 19.10
CA HIS A 167 12.83 10.42 20.41
C HIS A 167 11.77 9.76 21.26
#